data_34e57188fb74e43dd98d3d83ebc248ea
#
_entry.id   34e57188fb74e43dd98d3d83ebc248ea
#
_cell.length_a   1.000
_cell.length_b   1.000
_cell.length_c   1.000
_cell.angle_alpha   90.00
_cell.angle_beta   90.00
_cell.angle_gamma   90.00
#
_symmetry.space_group_name_H-M   'P 1'
#
loop_
_entity.id
_entity.type
_entity.pdbx_description
1 polymer ?
#
loop_
_entity_poly.entity_id
_entity_poly.type
_entity_poly.pdbx_seq_one_letter_code
_entity_poly.pdbx_strand_id
1 'polypeptide(L)'
;MITLYNTLTRQKEAFKPIEPGKVKMYVCGPTVYNYIHIGNARPAINYDVVRRYFEYKGYTVDYVSNFTDVDDKLINRSKELNESVPEIADRYIKAFYEDVGALNVKRATSNPRVMNHMDEIIDFIKQLVDEGYAYESNGDVYFRTRKFDGYGKLSHQSIDDLKVGARIE
;
A
#
# COMPACT_ATOMS: atom_id res chain seq x y z
N MET A 1 -13.07 -14.44 -20.83
CA MET A 1 -11.75 -13.79 -20.70
C MET A 1 -11.94 -12.59 -19.79
N ILE A 2 -11.06 -12.39 -18.80
CA ILE A 2 -11.10 -11.22 -17.90
C ILE A 2 -10.15 -10.18 -18.50
N THR A 3 -10.60 -8.94 -18.58
CA THR A 3 -9.77 -7.81 -19.05
C THR A 3 -9.66 -6.76 -17.96
N LEU A 4 -8.46 -6.24 -17.74
CA LEU A 4 -8.17 -5.18 -16.79
C LEU A 4 -7.48 -4.01 -17.49
N TYR A 5 -7.72 -2.80 -16.99
CA TYR A 5 -6.94 -1.64 -17.43
C TYR A 5 -5.55 -1.70 -16.81
N ASN A 6 -4.53 -1.66 -17.64
CA ASN A 6 -3.13 -1.64 -17.23
C ASN A 6 -2.62 -0.19 -17.29
N THR A 7 -2.28 0.37 -16.14
CA THR A 7 -1.77 1.75 -16.04
C THR A 7 -0.45 1.92 -16.81
N LEU A 8 0.40 0.88 -16.82
CA LEU A 8 1.68 0.94 -17.53
C LEU A 8 1.53 1.13 -19.05
N THR A 9 0.57 0.41 -19.66
CA THR A 9 0.32 0.46 -21.11
C THR A 9 -0.80 1.42 -21.50
N ARG A 10 -1.59 1.90 -20.51
CA ARG A 10 -2.80 2.70 -20.66
C ARG A 10 -3.87 2.02 -21.52
N GLN A 11 -3.92 0.71 -21.53
CA GLN A 11 -4.86 -0.08 -22.33
C GLN A 11 -5.60 -1.12 -21.47
N LYS A 12 -6.77 -1.54 -21.94
CA LYS A 12 -7.43 -2.73 -21.41
C LYS A 12 -6.79 -3.96 -22.03
N GLU A 13 -6.25 -4.83 -21.18
CA GLU A 13 -5.54 -6.04 -21.58
C GLU A 13 -6.19 -7.29 -20.98
N ALA A 14 -6.02 -8.41 -21.65
CA ALA A 14 -6.41 -9.70 -21.12
C ALA A 14 -5.57 -10.03 -19.88
N PHE A 15 -6.22 -10.32 -18.78
CA PHE A 15 -5.54 -10.75 -17.56
C PHE A 15 -4.91 -12.14 -17.79
N LYS A 16 -3.63 -12.24 -17.46
CA LYS A 16 -2.85 -13.49 -17.47
C LYS A 16 -2.27 -13.71 -16.07
N PRO A 17 -2.69 -14.73 -15.32
CA PRO A 17 -2.12 -15.03 -14.02
C PRO A 17 -0.67 -15.50 -14.16
N ILE A 18 0.19 -15.17 -13.17
CA ILE A 18 1.57 -15.66 -13.10
C ILE A 18 1.58 -17.18 -12.87
N GLU A 19 0.68 -17.67 -12.00
CA GLU A 19 0.46 -19.09 -11.72
C GLU A 19 -0.92 -19.48 -12.24
N PRO A 20 -1.05 -20.56 -13.04
CA PRO A 20 -2.35 -21.02 -13.53
C PRO A 20 -3.35 -21.23 -12.38
N GLY A 21 -4.55 -20.68 -12.52
CA GLY A 21 -5.62 -20.81 -11.53
C GLY A 21 -5.47 -19.97 -10.27
N LYS A 22 -4.38 -19.18 -10.12
CA LYS A 22 -4.14 -18.32 -8.96
C LYS A 22 -4.02 -16.85 -9.32
N VAL A 23 -4.58 -16.00 -8.48
CA VAL A 23 -4.43 -14.54 -8.56
C VAL A 23 -3.78 -14.05 -7.29
N LYS A 24 -2.63 -13.40 -7.40
CA LYS A 24 -1.97 -12.66 -6.32
C LYS A 24 -2.30 -11.18 -6.48
N MET A 25 -2.88 -10.59 -5.46
CA MET A 25 -3.47 -9.27 -5.50
C MET A 25 -3.03 -8.46 -4.29
N TYR A 26 -2.37 -7.32 -4.51
CA TYR A 26 -2.00 -6.39 -3.45
C TYR A 26 -2.79 -5.09 -3.62
N VAL A 27 -3.39 -4.64 -2.54
CA VAL A 27 -4.10 -3.36 -2.48
C VAL A 27 -3.60 -2.58 -1.28
N CYS A 28 -3.12 -1.37 -1.51
CA CYS A 28 -2.68 -0.48 -0.45
C CYS A 28 -3.81 -0.25 0.57
N GLY A 29 -3.54 -0.57 1.83
CA GLY A 29 -4.48 -0.41 2.92
C GLY A 29 -4.44 0.98 3.56
N PRO A 30 -5.26 1.23 4.58
CA PRO A 30 -5.34 2.53 5.23
C PRO A 30 -4.18 2.79 6.20
N THR A 31 -3.90 4.09 6.44
CA THR A 31 -3.18 4.55 7.63
C THR A 31 -4.17 4.57 8.80
N VAL A 32 -3.85 3.83 9.86
CA VAL A 32 -4.81 3.51 10.94
C VAL A 32 -4.71 4.49 12.11
N TYR A 33 -4.89 5.78 11.84
CA TYR A 33 -4.84 6.86 12.83
C TYR A 33 -6.21 7.39 13.24
N ASN A 34 -7.28 7.04 12.52
CA ASN A 34 -8.65 7.48 12.75
C ASN A 34 -9.65 6.50 12.10
N TYR A 35 -10.94 6.68 12.39
CA TYR A 35 -12.01 5.99 11.67
C TYR A 35 -11.93 6.23 10.17
N ILE A 36 -12.34 5.24 9.39
CA ILE A 36 -12.41 5.40 7.94
C ILE A 36 -13.61 6.27 7.55
N HIS A 37 -13.50 6.86 6.38
CA HIS A 37 -14.61 7.55 5.72
C HIS A 37 -14.90 6.89 4.36
N ILE A 38 -15.93 7.34 3.66
CA ILE A 38 -16.35 6.75 2.38
C ILE A 38 -15.22 6.65 1.34
N GLY A 39 -14.27 7.58 1.37
CA GLY A 39 -13.10 7.55 0.49
C GLY A 39 -12.16 6.38 0.77
N ASN A 40 -12.04 5.92 2.03
CA ASN A 40 -11.28 4.74 2.40
C ASN A 40 -12.08 3.44 2.16
N ALA A 41 -13.40 3.46 2.36
CA ALA A 41 -14.27 2.33 2.12
C ALA A 41 -14.38 1.97 0.63
N ARG A 42 -14.35 2.97 -0.26
CA ARG A 42 -14.49 2.78 -1.71
C ARG A 42 -13.47 1.80 -2.30
N PRO A 43 -12.14 1.94 -2.11
CA PRO A 43 -11.20 0.94 -2.59
C PRO A 43 -11.42 -0.43 -1.97
N ALA A 44 -11.74 -0.53 -0.67
CA ALA A 44 -12.01 -1.80 -0.02
C ALA A 44 -13.17 -2.55 -0.70
N ILE A 45 -14.28 -1.87 -0.97
CA ILE A 45 -15.44 -2.45 -1.66
C ILE A 45 -15.11 -2.81 -3.11
N ASN A 46 -14.48 -1.90 -3.85
CA ASN A 46 -14.19 -2.12 -5.28
C ASN A 46 -13.28 -3.34 -5.48
N TYR A 47 -12.24 -3.47 -4.68
CA TYR A 47 -11.30 -4.59 -4.81
C TYR A 47 -11.85 -5.89 -4.23
N ASP A 48 -12.77 -5.83 -3.26
CA ASP A 48 -13.53 -7.01 -2.84
C ASP A 48 -14.43 -7.54 -3.97
N VAL A 49 -15.08 -6.67 -4.73
CA VAL A 49 -15.84 -7.05 -5.95
C VAL A 49 -14.94 -7.71 -6.98
N VAL A 50 -13.75 -7.14 -7.23
CA VAL A 50 -12.75 -7.73 -8.16
C VAL A 50 -12.32 -9.09 -7.67
N ARG A 51 -11.99 -9.25 -6.37
CA ARG A 51 -11.65 -10.52 -5.74
C ARG A 51 -12.74 -11.55 -5.92
N ARG A 52 -13.99 -11.22 -5.56
CA ARG A 52 -15.15 -12.11 -5.68
C ARG A 52 -15.39 -12.54 -7.14
N TYR A 53 -15.17 -11.66 -8.08
CA TYR A 53 -15.29 -11.97 -9.49
C TYR A 53 -14.24 -12.97 -9.95
N PHE A 54 -12.99 -12.83 -9.53
CA PHE A 54 -11.96 -13.85 -9.78
C PHE A 54 -12.30 -15.19 -9.14
N GLU A 55 -12.75 -15.20 -7.89
CA GLU A 55 -13.21 -16.41 -7.19
C GLU A 55 -14.37 -17.07 -7.96
N TYR A 56 -15.36 -16.28 -8.39
CA TYR A 56 -16.49 -16.76 -9.21
C TYR A 56 -16.03 -17.39 -10.53
N LYS A 57 -14.94 -16.88 -11.11
CA LYS A 57 -14.33 -17.45 -12.32
C LYS A 57 -13.43 -18.65 -12.06
N GLY A 58 -13.39 -19.16 -10.84
CA GLY A 58 -12.66 -20.37 -10.45
C GLY A 58 -11.20 -20.16 -10.08
N TYR A 59 -10.76 -18.91 -9.87
CA TYR A 59 -9.41 -18.64 -9.39
C TYR A 59 -9.35 -18.71 -7.86
N THR A 60 -8.24 -19.22 -7.34
CA THR A 60 -7.86 -18.98 -5.95
C THR A 60 -7.22 -17.60 -5.86
N VAL A 61 -7.73 -16.74 -4.98
CA VAL A 61 -7.25 -15.36 -4.83
C VAL A 61 -6.49 -15.22 -3.52
N ASP A 62 -5.21 -14.89 -3.60
CA ASP A 62 -4.40 -14.42 -2.47
C ASP A 62 -4.45 -12.88 -2.45
N TYR A 63 -5.26 -12.35 -1.54
CA TYR A 63 -5.50 -10.91 -1.42
C TYR A 63 -4.79 -10.34 -0.20
N VAL A 64 -3.81 -9.49 -0.45
CA VAL A 64 -3.01 -8.82 0.57
C VAL A 64 -3.36 -7.34 0.62
N SER A 65 -3.60 -6.83 1.83
CA SER A 65 -3.79 -5.39 2.07
C SER A 65 -3.11 -5.01 3.38
N ASN A 66 -2.14 -4.11 3.34
CA ASN A 66 -1.39 -3.72 4.52
C ASN A 66 -2.17 -2.79 5.46
N PHE A 67 -1.68 -2.66 6.70
CA PHE A 67 -1.98 -1.51 7.55
C PHE A 67 -0.72 -0.66 7.73
N THR A 68 -0.84 0.64 7.48
CA THR A 68 0.19 1.60 7.84
C THR A 68 -0.05 2.03 9.28
N ASP A 69 0.64 1.35 10.18
CA ASP A 69 0.51 1.50 11.64
C ASP A 69 1.66 2.31 12.26
N VAL A 70 2.50 2.92 11.43
CA VAL A 70 3.45 3.97 11.77
C VAL A 70 3.52 5.00 10.65
N ASP A 71 3.28 6.26 10.97
CA ASP A 71 3.21 7.39 10.04
C ASP A 71 3.17 8.67 10.86
N ASP A 72 3.53 9.82 10.30
CA ASP A 72 3.49 11.12 10.98
C ASP A 72 2.10 11.43 11.57
N LYS A 73 1.02 11.01 10.89
CA LYS A 73 -0.35 11.20 11.37
C LYS A 73 -0.62 10.42 12.66
N LEU A 74 -0.11 9.19 12.77
CA LEU A 74 -0.21 8.39 14.00
C LEU A 74 0.64 8.99 15.12
N ILE A 75 1.86 9.45 14.81
CA ILE A 75 2.74 10.09 15.79
C ILE A 75 2.10 11.37 16.33
N ASN A 76 1.53 12.20 15.46
CA ASN A 76 0.84 13.41 15.88
C ASN A 76 -0.41 13.09 16.71
N ARG A 77 -1.18 12.08 16.28
CA ARG A 77 -2.37 11.63 17.01
C ARG A 77 -2.03 11.07 18.39
N SER A 78 -0.91 10.35 18.49
CA SER A 78 -0.37 9.87 19.78
C SER A 78 -0.10 11.01 20.76
N LYS A 79 0.53 12.09 20.27
CA LYS A 79 0.80 13.29 21.09
C LYS A 79 -0.50 13.99 21.52
N GLU A 80 -1.47 14.13 20.62
CA GLU A 80 -2.77 14.76 20.90
C GLU A 80 -3.57 14.00 21.97
N LEU A 81 -3.59 12.67 21.88
CA LEU A 81 -4.38 11.82 22.77
C LEU A 81 -3.61 11.38 24.02
N ASN A 82 -2.29 11.65 24.08
CA ASN A 82 -1.39 11.12 25.10
C ASN A 82 -1.50 9.58 25.24
N GLU A 83 -1.55 8.90 24.11
CA GLU A 83 -1.63 7.45 23.97
C GLU A 83 -0.47 6.94 23.10
N SER A 84 -0.08 5.67 23.25
CA SER A 84 0.98 5.12 22.39
C SER A 84 0.50 4.86 20.95
N VAL A 85 1.42 4.93 19.99
CA VAL A 85 1.13 4.65 18.57
C VAL A 85 0.53 3.26 18.38
N PRO A 86 1.03 2.17 19.03
CA PRO A 86 0.42 0.85 18.90
C PRO A 86 -1.02 0.78 19.40
N GLU A 87 -1.35 1.42 20.53
CA GLU A 87 -2.72 1.42 21.09
C GLU A 87 -3.70 2.11 20.13
N ILE A 88 -3.28 3.23 19.54
CA ILE A 88 -4.08 3.95 18.54
C ILE A 88 -4.27 3.08 17.29
N ALA A 89 -3.19 2.50 16.77
CA ALA A 89 -3.25 1.64 15.60
C ALA A 89 -4.18 0.44 15.82
N ASP A 90 -4.06 -0.26 16.94
CA ASP A 90 -4.90 -1.41 17.26
C ASP A 90 -6.38 -1.05 17.37
N ARG A 91 -6.69 0.09 17.98
CA ARG A 91 -8.05 0.61 18.06
C ARG A 91 -8.65 0.83 16.68
N TYR A 92 -7.94 1.51 15.79
CA TYR A 92 -8.48 1.85 14.47
C TYR A 92 -8.40 0.68 13.47
N ILE A 93 -7.51 -0.28 13.65
CA ILE A 93 -7.56 -1.56 12.92
C ILE A 93 -8.85 -2.31 13.29
N LYS A 94 -9.20 -2.37 14.58
CA LYS A 94 -10.45 -2.99 15.03
C LYS A 94 -11.65 -2.29 14.41
N ALA A 95 -11.71 -0.97 14.51
CA ALA A 95 -12.78 -0.16 13.92
C ALA A 95 -12.87 -0.36 12.40
N PHE A 96 -11.74 -0.40 11.69
CA PHE A 96 -11.69 -0.70 10.26
C PHE A 96 -12.38 -2.02 9.93
N TYR A 97 -12.07 -3.09 10.67
CA TYR A 97 -12.70 -4.38 10.43
C TYR A 97 -14.20 -4.40 10.73
N GLU A 98 -14.65 -3.64 11.72
CA GLU A 98 -16.07 -3.49 12.03
C GLU A 98 -16.80 -2.76 10.89
N ASP A 99 -16.24 -1.63 10.44
CA ASP A 99 -16.83 -0.81 9.38
C ASP A 99 -16.89 -1.54 8.03
N VAL A 100 -15.76 -2.13 7.57
CA VAL A 100 -15.75 -2.85 6.29
C VAL A 100 -16.54 -4.16 6.35
N GLY A 101 -16.62 -4.79 7.53
CA GLY A 101 -17.47 -5.96 7.76
C GLY A 101 -18.97 -5.62 7.63
N ALA A 102 -19.39 -4.47 8.15
CA ALA A 102 -20.76 -3.96 7.99
C ALA A 102 -21.10 -3.67 6.51
N LEU A 103 -20.09 -3.37 5.68
CA LEU A 103 -20.21 -3.21 4.24
C LEU A 103 -20.10 -4.54 3.47
N ASN A 104 -20.10 -5.70 4.16
CA ASN A 104 -19.97 -7.02 3.57
C ASN A 104 -18.66 -7.26 2.78
N VAL A 105 -17.60 -6.52 3.09
CA VAL A 105 -16.27 -6.71 2.51
C VAL A 105 -15.61 -7.92 3.19
N LYS A 106 -15.08 -8.86 2.40
CA LYS A 106 -14.32 -10.00 2.92
C LYS A 106 -12.98 -9.54 3.49
N ARG A 107 -12.54 -10.12 4.59
CA ARG A 107 -11.18 -9.92 5.11
C ARG A 107 -10.14 -10.33 4.07
N ALA A 108 -9.04 -9.59 3.99
CA ALA A 108 -7.90 -9.97 3.17
C ALA A 108 -7.33 -11.33 3.62
N THR A 109 -6.61 -12.01 2.74
CA THR A 109 -5.87 -13.23 3.09
C THR A 109 -4.81 -12.91 4.15
N SER A 110 -4.16 -11.76 4.01
CA SER A 110 -3.26 -11.22 5.03
C SER A 110 -3.27 -9.70 5.06
N ASN A 111 -3.03 -9.16 6.25
CA ASN A 111 -2.91 -7.73 6.48
C ASN A 111 -1.58 -7.46 7.19
N PRO A 112 -0.45 -7.40 6.45
CA PRO A 112 0.84 -7.06 7.04
C PRO A 112 0.82 -5.64 7.62
N ARG A 113 1.49 -5.47 8.76
CA ARG A 113 1.66 -4.19 9.45
C ARG A 113 3.09 -3.71 9.24
N VAL A 114 3.28 -2.41 9.02
CA VAL A 114 4.62 -1.83 8.83
C VAL A 114 5.53 -2.11 10.01
N MET A 115 5.01 -1.96 11.23
CA MET A 115 5.81 -2.18 12.46
C MET A 115 6.32 -3.62 12.61
N ASN A 116 5.63 -4.60 12.02
CA ASN A 116 6.05 -6.00 12.07
C ASN A 116 7.12 -6.35 11.02
N HIS A 117 7.44 -5.42 10.13
CA HIS A 117 8.37 -5.60 9.01
C HIS A 117 9.48 -4.54 8.98
N MET A 118 9.76 -3.91 10.13
CA MET A 118 10.76 -2.85 10.20
C MET A 118 12.16 -3.34 9.85
N ASP A 119 12.52 -4.54 10.29
CA ASP A 119 13.85 -5.10 10.02
C ASP A 119 14.04 -5.36 8.52
N GLU A 120 13.03 -5.94 7.84
CA GLU A 120 13.06 -6.17 6.39
C GLU A 120 13.09 -4.85 5.60
N ILE A 121 12.37 -3.82 6.08
CA ILE A 121 12.38 -2.48 5.47
C ILE A 121 13.78 -1.85 5.60
N ILE A 122 14.38 -1.93 6.77
CA ILE A 122 15.73 -1.41 7.02
C ILE A 122 16.76 -2.13 6.15
N ASP A 123 16.68 -3.45 6.08
CA ASP A 123 17.61 -4.25 5.27
C ASP A 123 17.46 -3.95 3.78
N PHE A 124 16.24 -3.75 3.30
CA PHE A 124 16.01 -3.32 1.92
C PHE A 124 16.59 -1.93 1.64
N ILE A 125 16.44 -0.98 2.57
CA ILE A 125 17.03 0.36 2.46
C ILE A 125 18.55 0.28 2.43
N LYS A 126 19.17 -0.55 3.30
CA LYS A 126 20.64 -0.76 3.29
C LYS A 126 21.11 -1.29 1.93
N GLN A 127 20.42 -2.28 1.36
CA GLN A 127 20.72 -2.77 0.02
C GLN A 127 20.72 -1.66 -1.02
N LEU A 128 19.71 -0.78 -1.01
CA LEU A 128 19.65 0.35 -1.94
C LEU A 128 20.81 1.33 -1.74
N VAL A 129 21.28 1.53 -0.52
CA VAL A 129 22.46 2.35 -0.22
C VAL A 129 23.73 1.67 -0.75
N ASP A 130 23.92 0.39 -0.47
CA ASP A 130 25.09 -0.38 -0.88
C ASP A 130 25.23 -0.46 -2.41
N GLU A 131 24.10 -0.61 -3.12
CA GLU A 131 24.04 -0.58 -4.58
C GLU A 131 24.10 0.86 -5.15
N GLY A 132 24.10 1.87 -4.30
CA GLY A 132 24.20 3.28 -4.64
C GLY A 132 22.92 3.87 -5.26
N TYR A 133 21.76 3.22 -5.12
CA TYR A 133 20.46 3.78 -5.48
C TYR A 133 19.89 4.70 -4.42
N ALA A 134 20.38 4.62 -3.19
CA ALA A 134 20.05 5.54 -2.12
C ALA A 134 21.30 6.18 -1.51
N TYR A 135 21.12 7.18 -0.67
CA TYR A 135 22.20 7.86 0.06
C TYR A 135 21.68 8.49 1.33
N GLU A 136 22.55 8.55 2.33
CA GLU A 136 22.26 9.24 3.59
C GLU A 136 22.60 10.72 3.47
N SER A 137 21.76 11.57 4.05
CA SER A 137 22.01 13.00 4.21
C SER A 137 21.29 13.53 5.44
N ASN A 138 22.03 14.10 6.39
CA ASN A 138 21.51 14.69 7.63
C ASN A 138 20.65 13.74 8.50
N GLY A 139 20.96 12.44 8.48
CA GLY A 139 20.21 11.42 9.23
C GLY A 139 19.00 10.85 8.51
N ASP A 140 18.71 11.31 7.31
CA ASP A 140 17.68 10.77 6.43
C ASP A 140 18.29 9.97 5.28
N VAL A 141 17.54 9.05 4.71
CA VAL A 141 17.95 8.29 3.53
C VAL A 141 17.07 8.65 2.34
N TYR A 142 17.71 9.03 1.23
CA TYR A 142 17.06 9.48 0.01
C TYR A 142 17.33 8.51 -1.15
N PHE A 143 16.30 8.23 -1.95
CA PHE A 143 16.44 7.45 -3.18
C PHE A 143 16.87 8.33 -4.34
N ARG A 144 17.85 7.84 -5.14
CA ARG A 144 18.39 8.53 -6.33
C ARG A 144 17.50 8.27 -7.55
N THR A 145 16.39 8.98 -7.66
CA THR A 145 15.40 8.78 -8.74
C THR A 145 16.00 8.81 -10.13
N ARG A 146 16.96 9.69 -10.38
CA ARG A 146 17.65 9.85 -11.69
C ARG A 146 18.62 8.70 -12.01
N LYS A 147 19.03 7.91 -11.03
CA LYS A 147 19.88 6.73 -11.25
C LYS A 147 19.07 5.50 -11.67
N PHE A 148 17.77 5.49 -11.38
CA PHE A 148 16.90 4.37 -11.69
C PHE A 148 16.25 4.56 -13.06
N ASP A 149 16.75 3.81 -14.07
CA ASP A 149 16.20 3.83 -15.42
C ASP A 149 14.74 3.42 -15.43
N GLY A 150 13.88 4.28 -15.95
CA GLY A 150 12.44 4.03 -16.01
C GLY A 150 11.66 4.49 -14.77
N TYR A 151 12.28 5.26 -13.85
CA TYR A 151 11.52 5.93 -12.79
C TYR A 151 10.44 6.83 -13.41
N GLY A 152 9.21 6.77 -12.87
CA GLY A 152 8.07 7.48 -13.44
C GLY A 152 7.36 6.77 -14.62
N LYS A 153 7.90 5.64 -15.11
CA LYS A 153 7.32 4.88 -16.22
C LYS A 153 5.89 4.42 -15.97
N LEU A 154 5.60 3.91 -14.76
CA LEU A 154 4.24 3.46 -14.39
C LEU A 154 3.26 4.63 -14.28
N SER A 155 3.68 5.73 -13.64
CA SER A 155 2.84 6.92 -13.45
C SER A 155 2.76 7.80 -14.70
N HIS A 156 3.60 7.55 -15.71
CA HIS A 156 3.79 8.38 -16.89
C HIS A 156 4.16 9.83 -16.57
N GLN A 157 4.88 10.03 -15.48
CA GLN A 157 5.37 11.34 -15.06
C GLN A 157 6.85 11.50 -15.40
N SER A 158 7.20 12.69 -15.87
CA SER A 158 8.60 13.09 -16.03
C SER A 158 9.22 13.40 -14.66
N ILE A 159 10.45 12.91 -14.42
CA ILE A 159 11.18 13.27 -13.19
C ILE A 159 11.40 14.78 -13.09
N ASP A 160 11.57 15.45 -14.23
CA ASP A 160 11.83 16.90 -14.28
C ASP A 160 10.60 17.73 -13.86
N ASP A 161 9.40 17.18 -14.01
CA ASP A 161 8.16 17.81 -13.59
C ASP A 161 7.83 17.58 -12.11
N LEU A 162 8.56 16.68 -11.43
CA LEU A 162 8.37 16.40 -10.02
C LEU A 162 9.04 17.51 -9.18
N LYS A 163 8.28 18.19 -8.34
CA LYS A 163 8.81 19.14 -7.39
C LYS A 163 9.65 18.42 -6.35
N VAL A 164 10.93 18.79 -6.27
CA VAL A 164 11.84 18.28 -5.23
C VAL A 164 11.36 18.80 -3.88
N GLY A 165 11.23 17.91 -2.90
CA GLY A 165 10.92 18.28 -1.51
C GLY A 165 9.47 18.67 -1.24
N ALA A 166 8.50 18.31 -2.10
CA ALA A 166 7.07 18.61 -1.90
C ALA A 166 6.46 18.05 -0.61
N ARG A 167 7.21 17.32 0.19
CA ARG A 167 6.84 16.75 1.50
C ARG A 167 7.58 17.37 2.68
N ILE A 168 8.56 18.22 2.42
CA ILE A 168 9.40 18.84 3.45
C ILE A 168 9.07 20.33 3.45
N GLU A 169 8.09 20.70 4.23
CA GLU A 169 8.01 22.02 4.87
C GLU A 169 8.44 21.88 6.31
#